data_bc01e26fc5f0da945b56e70f740a2be1
#
_entry.id   bc01e26fc5f0da945b56e70f740a2be1
#
_cell.length_a   1.000
_cell.length_b   1.000
_cell.length_c   1.000
_cell.angle_alpha   90.00
_cell.angle_beta   90.00
_cell.angle_gamma   90.00
#
_symmetry.space_group_name_H-M   'P 1'
#
loop_
_entity.id
_entity.type
_entity.pdbx_description
1 polymer ?
#
loop_
_entity_poly.entity_id
_entity_poly.type
_entity_poly.pdbx_seq_one_letter_code
_entity_poly.pdbx_strand_id
1 'polypeptide(L)' 'MNNSKLEQNKKQKQIELLKILAKGCKKHPAYRAIRKATERCEECVFVWQARVELNKLEET' A
#
# COMPACT_ATOMS: atom_id res chain seq x y z
N MET A 1 6.65 27.10 2.27
CA MET A 1 5.24 26.96 1.96
C MET A 1 4.96 25.88 0.94
N ASN A 2 5.75 25.79 -0.11
CA ASN A 2 5.53 24.74 -1.11
C ASN A 2 5.77 23.34 -0.55
N ASN A 3 6.61 23.26 0.46
CA ASN A 3 6.92 21.97 1.07
C ASN A 3 5.73 21.33 1.80
N SER A 4 4.86 22.17 2.40
CA SER A 4 3.72 21.64 3.11
C SER A 4 2.71 20.97 2.18
N LYS A 5 2.60 21.46 0.95
CA LYS A 5 1.71 20.88 -0.04
C LYS A 5 2.22 19.51 -0.48
N LEU A 6 3.53 19.38 -0.68
CA LEU A 6 4.15 18.11 -1.04
C LEU A 6 4.03 17.11 0.11
N GLU A 7 4.20 17.56 1.34
CA GLU A 7 4.06 16.71 2.51
C GLU A 7 2.65 16.21 2.68
N GLN A 8 1.66 17.06 2.42
CA GLN A 8 0.25 16.65 2.49
C GLN A 8 -0.06 15.58 1.46
N ASN A 9 0.43 15.73 0.25
CA ASN A 9 0.24 14.73 -0.80
C ASN A 9 0.86 13.39 -0.42
N LYS A 10 2.06 13.43 0.14
CA LYS A 10 2.74 12.23 0.59
C LYS A 10 1.98 11.54 1.71
N LYS A 11 1.51 12.30 2.69
CA LYS A 11 0.73 11.75 3.81
C LYS A 11 -0.58 11.17 3.33
N GLN A 12 -1.26 11.84 2.42
CA GLN A 12 -2.52 11.35 1.88
C GLN A 12 -2.31 10.04 1.13
N LYS A 13 -1.27 9.97 0.33
CA LYS A 13 -0.94 8.74 -0.38
C LYS A 13 -0.64 7.62 0.60
N GLN A 14 0.12 7.92 1.64
CA GLN A 14 0.45 6.96 2.68
C GLN A 14 -0.82 6.43 3.37
N ILE A 15 -1.75 7.32 3.69
CA ILE A 15 -3.01 6.92 4.32
C ILE A 15 -3.80 6.00 3.39
N GLU A 16 -3.88 6.32 2.11
CA GLU A 16 -4.57 5.48 1.13
C GLU A 16 -3.95 4.09 1.05
N LEU A 17 -2.63 4.02 1.02
CA LEU A 17 -1.92 2.75 0.96
C LEU A 17 -2.13 1.94 2.23
N LEU A 18 -2.13 2.59 3.38
CA LEU A 18 -2.41 1.93 4.65
C LEU A 18 -3.83 1.38 4.71
N LYS A 19 -4.79 2.11 4.15
CA LYS A 19 -6.17 1.63 4.07
C LYS A 19 -6.27 0.37 3.22
N ILE A 20 -5.56 0.34 2.10
CA ILE A 20 -5.53 -0.83 1.24
C ILE A 20 -4.95 -2.03 1.99
N LEU A 21 -3.87 -1.81 2.71
CA LEU A 21 -3.23 -2.88 3.48
C LEU A 21 -4.12 -3.37 4.62
N ALA A 22 -4.81 -2.45 5.28
CA ALA A 22 -5.72 -2.81 6.37
C ALA A 22 -6.91 -3.62 5.87
N LYS A 23 -7.41 -3.27 4.69
CA LYS A 23 -8.51 -3.98 4.07
C LYS A 23 -8.09 -5.37 3.60
N GLY A 24 -6.90 -5.44 3.03
CA GLY A 24 -6.34 -6.69 2.55
C GLY A 24 -7.11 -7.29 1.39
N CYS A 25 -6.92 -8.58 1.19
CA CYS A 25 -7.64 -9.33 0.15
C CYS A 25 -8.83 -10.04 0.78
N LYS A 26 -10.02 -9.83 0.24
CA LYS A 26 -11.23 -10.45 0.75
C LYS A 26 -11.21 -11.96 0.59
N LYS A 27 -10.63 -12.45 -0.49
CA LYS A 27 -10.55 -13.88 -0.76
C LYS A 27 -9.47 -14.57 0.05
N HIS A 28 -8.47 -13.82 0.48
CA HIS A 28 -7.32 -14.36 1.22
C HIS A 28 -7.06 -13.49 2.45
N PRO A 29 -7.93 -13.52 3.45
CA PRO A 29 -7.80 -12.61 4.59
C PRO A 29 -6.53 -12.82 5.40
N ALA A 30 -5.88 -13.96 5.26
CA ALA A 30 -4.62 -14.23 5.94
C ALA A 30 -3.41 -13.61 5.24
N TYR A 31 -3.58 -13.12 4.01
CA TYR A 31 -2.50 -12.51 3.28
C TYR A 31 -2.17 -11.14 3.86
N ARG A 32 -0.93 -10.95 4.29
CA ARG A 32 -0.50 -9.72 4.95
C ARG A 32 0.54 -8.92 4.16
N ALA A 33 0.71 -9.25 2.89
CA ALA A 33 1.66 -8.56 2.02
C ALA A 33 3.10 -8.58 2.54
N ILE A 34 3.48 -9.65 3.22
CA ILE A 34 4.85 -9.87 3.67
C ILE A 34 5.68 -10.45 2.54
N ARG A 35 5.07 -11.24 1.68
CA ARG A 35 5.71 -11.79 0.50
C ARG A 35 4.96 -11.36 -0.75
N LYS A 36 5.65 -11.44 -1.88
CA LYS A 36 5.04 -11.13 -3.16
C LYS A 36 3.80 -12.01 -3.37
N ALA A 37 2.71 -11.37 -3.78
CA ALA A 37 1.47 -12.08 -4.04
C ALA A 37 1.59 -12.96 -5.29
N THR A 38 0.86 -14.08 -5.29
CA THR A 38 0.76 -14.90 -6.49
C THR A 38 -0.11 -14.16 -7.51
N GLU A 39 0.20 -14.32 -8.78
CA GLU A 39 -0.52 -13.61 -9.83
C GLU A 39 -1.95 -14.12 -10.03
N ARG A 40 -2.32 -15.18 -9.35
CA ARG A 40 -3.65 -15.78 -9.45
C ARG A 40 -4.75 -14.95 -8.81
N CYS A 41 -4.40 -14.05 -7.90
CA CYS A 41 -5.38 -13.20 -7.22
C CYS A 41 -5.04 -11.73 -7.45
N GLU A 42 -5.86 -11.05 -8.23
CA GLU A 42 -5.64 -9.64 -8.53
C GLU A 42 -5.70 -8.77 -7.27
N GLU A 43 -6.59 -9.12 -6.33
CA GLU A 43 -6.69 -8.37 -5.08
C GLU A 43 -5.41 -8.49 -4.25
N CYS A 44 -4.84 -9.69 -4.17
CA CYS A 44 -3.58 -9.89 -3.47
C CYS A 44 -2.43 -9.12 -4.14
N VAL A 45 -2.40 -9.11 -5.47
CA VAL A 45 -1.40 -8.34 -6.21
C VAL A 45 -1.55 -6.85 -5.91
N PHE A 46 -2.78 -6.36 -5.86
CA PHE A 46 -3.05 -4.96 -5.55
C PHE A 46 -2.56 -4.60 -4.14
N VAL A 47 -2.83 -5.46 -3.17
CA VAL A 47 -2.37 -5.26 -1.80
C VAL A 47 -0.84 -5.27 -1.74
N TRP A 48 -0.22 -6.18 -2.45
CA TRP A 48 1.24 -6.25 -2.52
C TRP A 48 1.85 -4.99 -3.12
N GLN A 49 1.27 -4.48 -4.20
CA GLN A 49 1.73 -3.25 -4.82
C GLN A 49 1.63 -2.07 -3.86
N ALA A 50 0.54 -2.01 -3.09
CA ALA A 50 0.39 -0.97 -2.09
C ALA A 50 1.50 -1.04 -1.04
N ARG A 51 1.88 -2.24 -0.63
CA ARG A 51 2.99 -2.42 0.32
C ARG A 51 4.31 -1.94 -0.27
N VAL A 52 4.58 -2.28 -1.51
CA VAL A 52 5.81 -1.87 -2.18
C VAL A 52 5.87 -0.34 -2.28
N GLU A 53 4.77 0.29 -2.68
CA GLU A 53 4.72 1.75 -2.77
C GLU A 53 4.91 2.41 -1.41
N LEU A 54 4.28 1.85 -0.38
CA LEU A 54 4.43 2.39 0.97
C LEU A 54 5.88 2.31 1.44
N ASN A 55 6.54 1.20 1.18
CA ASN A 55 7.95 1.05 1.52
C ASN A 55 8.81 2.09 0.82
N LYS A 56 8.52 2.37 -0.45
CA LYS A 56 9.25 3.39 -1.20
C LYS A 56 9.03 4.78 -0.59
N LEU A 57 7.81 5.08 -0.15
CA LEU A 57 7.54 6.35 0.49
C LEU A 57 8.26 6.49 1.81
N GLU A 58 8.35 5.42 2.57
CA GLU A 58 9.06 5.43 3.85
C GLU A 58 10.57 5.57 3.68
N GLU A 59 11.13 5.07 2.57
CA GLU A 59 12.55 5.18 2.29
C GLU A 59 12.98 6.59 1.93
N THR A 60 12.08 7.39 1.44
CA THR A 60 12.39 8.77 1.09
C THR A 60 11.95 9.72 2.18
#